data_44f420522afcea1419409ecdb1e0e792
#
_entry.id   44f420522afcea1419409ecdb1e0e792
#
_cell.length_a   1.000
_cell.length_b   1.000
_cell.length_c   1.000
_cell.angle_alpha   90.00
_cell.angle_beta   90.00
_cell.angle_gamma   90.00
#
_symmetry.space_group_name_H-M   'P 1'
#
loop_
_entity.id
_entity.type
_entity.pdbx_description
1 polymer ?
#
loop_
_entity_poly.entity_id
_entity_poly.type
_entity_poly.pdbx_seq_one_letter_code
_entity_poly.pdbx_strand_id
1 'polypeptide(L)'
;MLFRSSVVTFVTAAQRLEASGTSYGGYMTAVLALMESPAIFMAILLAAAARRTNGTVGRTGAGLPIRTALREALADRTQLFLLVALLVGVVLGGTAPDPVPLLIGDGFRIVLMVFLFDMGMEVAREFPVALRSSRGLLAYAVVAPVAHAGLALLLALLLGIGAGDAILLMVLSASASYIVVPAVLRHAIPEASPALYVGLSLGVTFPFNILIGIHVYAAVAAIVFG
;
A
#
# COMPACT_ATOMS: atom_id res chain seq x y z
N MET A 1 5.82 6.56 -10.16
CA MET A 1 4.71 5.63 -10.48
C MET A 1 4.55 4.47 -9.48
N LEU A 2 5.21 4.51 -8.34
CA LEU A 2 5.41 3.39 -7.42
C LEU A 2 4.48 3.39 -6.20
N PHE A 3 3.75 4.47 -5.98
CA PHE A 3 2.88 4.71 -4.83
C PHE A 3 1.41 4.42 -5.06
N ARG A 4 1.04 3.93 -6.23
CA ARG A 4 -0.35 4.04 -6.66
C ARG A 4 -1.34 3.13 -5.93
N SER A 5 -0.94 1.97 -5.41
CA SER A 5 -1.91 1.05 -4.83
C SER A 5 -2.29 1.37 -3.40
N SER A 6 -1.33 1.56 -2.52
CA SER A 6 -1.63 1.91 -1.13
C SER A 6 -2.22 3.31 -1.01
N VAL A 7 -1.72 4.27 -1.80
CA VAL A 7 -2.29 5.63 -1.87
C VAL A 7 -3.72 5.61 -2.36
N VAL A 8 -4.03 4.87 -3.44
CA VAL A 8 -5.40 4.80 -3.97
C VAL A 8 -6.35 4.16 -2.99
N THR A 9 -5.96 3.04 -2.41
CA THR A 9 -6.79 2.36 -1.41
C THR A 9 -6.99 3.24 -0.19
N PHE A 10 -5.93 3.94 0.26
CA PHE A 10 -6.00 4.91 1.35
C PHE A 10 -6.95 6.07 1.04
N VAL A 11 -6.79 6.73 -0.12
CA VAL A 11 -7.63 7.86 -0.51
C VAL A 11 -9.09 7.43 -0.68
N THR A 12 -9.34 6.27 -1.27
CA THR A 12 -10.69 5.72 -1.38
C THR A 12 -11.32 5.47 0.00
N ALA A 13 -10.54 4.93 0.94
CA ALA A 13 -11.00 4.73 2.30
C ALA A 13 -11.24 6.06 3.03
N ALA A 14 -10.33 7.02 2.89
CA ALA A 14 -10.46 8.36 3.48
C ALA A 14 -11.73 9.08 2.98
N GLN A 15 -11.98 9.08 1.68
CA GLN A 15 -13.20 9.64 1.10
C GLN A 15 -14.47 8.95 1.63
N ARG A 16 -14.43 7.64 1.83
CA ARG A 16 -15.54 6.91 2.42
C ARG A 16 -15.78 7.34 3.87
N LEU A 17 -14.72 7.50 4.67
CA LEU A 17 -14.82 7.99 6.05
C LEU A 17 -15.41 9.39 6.10
N GLU A 18 -14.95 10.30 5.24
CA GLU A 18 -15.50 11.64 5.10
C GLU A 18 -17.01 11.60 4.76
N ALA A 19 -17.38 10.76 3.79
CA ALA A 19 -18.79 10.58 3.40
C ALA A 19 -19.67 10.00 4.51
N SER A 20 -19.09 9.20 5.43
CA SER A 20 -19.79 8.65 6.59
C SER A 20 -19.73 9.54 7.83
N GLY A 21 -19.06 10.71 7.75
CA GLY A 21 -18.87 11.61 8.88
C GLY A 21 -17.91 11.11 9.95
N THR A 22 -17.10 10.08 9.62
CA THR A 22 -16.11 9.52 10.55
C THR A 22 -14.81 10.32 10.44
N SER A 23 -14.42 10.98 11.53
CA SER A 23 -13.18 11.76 11.57
C SER A 23 -11.96 10.88 11.69
N TYR A 24 -10.84 11.30 11.08
CA TYR A 24 -9.52 10.69 11.21
C TYR A 24 -8.44 11.78 11.30
N GLY A 25 -7.30 11.42 11.87
CA GLY A 25 -6.18 12.37 12.06
C GLY A 25 -5.42 12.62 10.75
N GLY A 26 -5.11 13.88 10.46
CA GLY A 26 -4.30 14.27 9.30
C GLY A 26 -2.92 13.60 9.27
N TYR A 27 -2.42 13.15 10.42
CA TYR A 27 -1.16 12.40 10.54
C TYR A 27 -1.20 11.03 9.83
N MET A 28 -2.38 10.48 9.52
CA MET A 28 -2.51 9.22 8.78
C MET A 28 -1.90 9.30 7.37
N THR A 29 -1.85 10.49 6.78
CA THR A 29 -1.11 10.72 5.52
C THR A 29 0.40 10.57 5.72
N ALA A 30 0.92 10.99 6.87
CA ALA A 30 2.32 10.76 7.23
C ALA A 30 2.60 9.26 7.48
N VAL A 31 1.68 8.55 8.12
CA VAL A 31 1.77 7.10 8.33
C VAL A 31 1.82 6.38 6.99
N LEU A 32 0.96 6.75 6.01
CA LEU A 32 1.01 6.23 4.64
C LEU A 32 2.42 6.36 4.04
N ALA A 33 3.04 7.55 4.13
CA ALA A 33 4.37 7.78 3.58
C ALA A 33 5.46 6.99 4.32
N LEU A 34 5.35 6.87 5.64
CA LEU A 34 6.33 6.18 6.49
C LEU A 34 6.26 4.65 6.37
N MET A 35 5.07 4.08 6.21
CA MET A 35 4.90 2.61 6.12
C MET A 35 5.52 1.99 4.87
N GLU A 36 5.79 2.77 3.85
CA GLU A 36 6.33 2.27 2.59
C GLU A 36 7.80 1.87 2.69
N SER A 37 8.61 2.64 3.39
CA SER A 37 10.04 2.35 3.56
C SER A 37 10.32 1.04 4.31
N PRO A 38 9.67 0.73 5.45
CA PRO A 38 9.82 -0.56 6.13
C PRO A 38 9.38 -1.76 5.29
N ALA A 39 8.35 -1.63 4.45
CA ALA A 39 7.88 -2.70 3.59
C ALA A 39 8.95 -3.12 2.56
N ILE A 40 9.63 -2.16 1.95
CA ILE A 40 10.75 -2.42 1.02
C ILE A 40 11.89 -3.11 1.78
N PHE A 41 12.21 -2.63 2.98
CA PHE A 41 13.27 -3.19 3.80
C PHE A 41 13.00 -4.66 4.16
N MET A 42 11.79 -4.97 4.58
CA MET A 42 11.35 -6.33 4.89
C MET A 42 11.40 -7.23 3.66
N ALA A 43 10.99 -6.75 2.48
CA ALA A 43 11.06 -7.52 1.24
C ALA A 43 12.50 -7.90 0.89
N ILE A 44 13.44 -6.98 1.03
CA ILE A 44 14.88 -7.23 0.79
C ILE A 44 15.44 -8.23 1.81
N LEU A 45 15.10 -8.08 3.10
CA LEU A 45 15.55 -8.98 4.16
C LEU A 45 15.02 -10.40 3.96
N LEU A 46 13.73 -10.54 3.66
CA LEU A 46 13.11 -11.85 3.40
C LEU A 46 13.72 -12.51 2.16
N ALA A 47 13.98 -11.74 1.10
CA ALA A 47 14.67 -12.23 -0.09
C ALA A 47 16.08 -12.74 0.24
N ALA A 48 16.83 -11.98 1.04
CA ALA A 48 18.17 -12.38 1.49
C ALA A 48 18.14 -13.64 2.37
N ALA A 49 17.15 -13.76 3.27
CA ALA A 49 16.95 -14.94 4.11
C ALA A 49 16.60 -16.18 3.29
N ALA A 50 15.67 -16.06 2.33
CA ALA A 50 15.27 -17.16 1.44
C ALA A 50 16.44 -17.70 0.59
N ARG A 51 17.34 -16.84 0.15
CA ARG A 51 18.55 -17.26 -0.57
C ARG A 51 19.54 -18.04 0.31
N ARG A 52 19.65 -17.66 1.58
CA ARG A 52 20.52 -18.39 2.53
C ARG A 52 20.01 -19.80 2.80
N THR A 53 18.69 -19.96 2.94
CA THR A 53 18.08 -21.29 3.19
C THR A 53 18.14 -22.21 1.97
N ASN A 54 18.09 -21.67 0.76
CA ASN A 54 18.10 -22.47 -0.47
C ASN A 54 19.53 -22.79 -0.99
N GLY A 55 20.59 -22.48 -0.25
CA GLY A 55 21.97 -22.82 -0.60
C GLY A 55 22.50 -22.13 -1.87
N THR A 56 21.78 -21.15 -2.42
CA THR A 56 22.16 -20.42 -3.64
C THR A 56 23.19 -19.30 -3.40
N VAL A 57 23.75 -19.20 -2.21
CA VAL A 57 24.72 -18.17 -1.77
C VAL A 57 26.07 -18.24 -2.51
N GLY A 58 26.20 -19.06 -3.53
CA GLY A 58 27.50 -19.23 -4.23
C GLY A 58 27.52 -18.98 -5.75
N ARG A 59 26.37 -18.79 -6.42
CA ARG A 59 26.38 -18.88 -7.91
C ARG A 59 25.94 -17.62 -8.67
N THR A 60 25.40 -16.62 -8.05
CA THR A 60 25.11 -15.33 -8.69
C THR A 60 25.48 -14.18 -7.75
N GLY A 61 26.71 -13.70 -7.89
CA GLY A 61 27.29 -12.61 -7.12
C GLY A 61 26.73 -11.22 -7.44
N ALA A 62 25.42 -11.07 -7.62
CA ALA A 62 24.76 -9.79 -7.95
C ALA A 62 23.55 -9.50 -7.04
N GLY A 63 23.63 -9.85 -5.76
CA GLY A 63 22.79 -9.23 -4.77
C GLY A 63 23.33 -7.82 -4.52
N LEU A 64 22.61 -6.77 -4.92
CA LEU A 64 22.92 -5.41 -4.48
C LEU A 64 23.18 -5.44 -2.97
N PRO A 65 24.30 -4.87 -2.48
CA PRO A 65 24.51 -4.77 -1.04
C PRO A 65 23.29 -4.05 -0.45
N ILE A 66 22.77 -4.55 0.66
CA ILE A 66 21.58 -4.00 1.36
C ILE A 66 21.64 -2.46 1.44
N ARG A 67 22.83 -1.92 1.59
CA ARG A 67 23.10 -0.49 1.64
C ARG A 67 22.79 0.22 0.32
N THR A 68 23.06 -0.40 -0.83
CA THR A 68 22.76 0.16 -2.16
C THR A 68 21.27 0.09 -2.45
N ALA A 69 20.62 -1.04 -2.16
CA ALA A 69 19.18 -1.18 -2.30
C ALA A 69 18.40 -0.21 -1.38
N LEU A 70 18.89 0.01 -0.15
CA LEU A 70 18.34 0.98 0.78
C LEU A 70 18.52 2.42 0.25
N ARG A 71 19.70 2.73 -0.26
CA ARG A 71 19.98 4.06 -0.85
C ARG A 71 19.12 4.32 -2.09
N GLU A 72 18.94 3.33 -2.94
CA GLU A 72 18.05 3.43 -4.11
C GLU A 72 16.58 3.59 -3.70
N ALA A 73 16.12 2.83 -2.70
CA ALA A 73 14.77 2.97 -2.16
C ALA A 73 14.52 4.35 -1.55
N LEU A 74 15.47 4.88 -0.78
CA LEU A 74 15.37 6.22 -0.16
C LEU A 74 15.58 7.36 -1.17
N ALA A 75 16.30 7.11 -2.27
CA ALA A 75 16.55 8.08 -3.34
C ALA A 75 15.48 8.02 -4.45
N ASP A 76 14.45 7.17 -4.31
CA ASP A 76 13.36 7.14 -5.26
C ASP A 76 12.67 8.52 -5.33
N ARG A 77 12.52 9.04 -6.54
CA ARG A 77 11.96 10.37 -6.79
C ARG A 77 10.57 10.53 -6.16
N THR A 78 9.80 9.45 -6.15
CA THR A 78 8.42 9.47 -5.63
C THR A 78 8.44 9.56 -4.11
N GLN A 79 9.35 8.84 -3.44
CA GLN A 79 9.57 8.92 -1.99
C GLN A 79 9.99 10.33 -1.58
N LEU A 80 10.97 10.89 -2.29
CA LEU A 80 11.41 12.28 -2.08
C LEU A 80 10.25 13.26 -2.27
N PHE A 81 9.43 13.07 -3.30
CA PHE A 81 8.29 13.94 -3.58
C PHE A 81 7.24 13.89 -2.45
N LEU A 82 6.97 12.71 -1.87
CA LEU A 82 6.07 12.58 -0.73
C LEU A 82 6.63 13.20 0.53
N LEU A 83 7.90 12.98 0.82
CA LEU A 83 8.56 13.59 1.97
C LEU A 83 8.59 15.11 1.86
N VAL A 84 8.89 15.64 0.66
CA VAL A 84 8.83 17.08 0.40
C VAL A 84 7.40 17.60 0.54
N ALA A 85 6.41 16.93 -0.02
CA ALA A 85 5.01 17.31 0.11
C ALA A 85 4.53 17.28 1.56
N LEU A 86 4.96 16.28 2.34
CA LEU A 86 4.70 16.19 3.77
C LEU A 86 5.34 17.37 4.54
N LEU A 87 6.61 17.66 4.26
CA LEU A 87 7.32 18.80 4.87
C LEU A 87 6.65 20.13 4.54
N VAL A 88 6.29 20.34 3.28
CA VAL A 88 5.53 21.51 2.82
C VAL A 88 4.19 21.59 3.55
N GLY A 89 3.47 20.47 3.68
CA GLY A 89 2.21 20.41 4.43
C GLY A 89 2.37 20.76 5.90
N VAL A 90 3.44 20.28 6.55
CA VAL A 90 3.75 20.61 7.95
C VAL A 90 4.11 22.09 8.12
N VAL A 91 4.89 22.65 7.20
CA VAL A 91 5.34 24.06 7.27
C VAL A 91 4.21 25.04 6.93
N LEU A 92 3.40 24.72 5.92
CA LEU A 92 2.35 25.60 5.43
C LEU A 92 0.97 25.34 6.06
N GLY A 93 0.77 24.17 6.63
CA GLY A 93 -0.54 23.72 7.14
C GLY A 93 -1.14 24.60 8.26
N GLY A 94 -0.31 25.41 8.93
CA GLY A 94 -0.78 26.39 9.91
C GLY A 94 -1.04 27.79 9.37
N THR A 95 -0.63 28.10 8.14
CA THR A 95 -0.66 29.44 7.54
C THR A 95 -1.26 29.49 6.14
N ALA A 96 -1.58 28.33 5.56
CA ALA A 96 -2.18 28.29 4.23
C ALA A 96 -3.58 28.95 4.30
N PRO A 97 -3.84 29.99 3.53
CA PRO A 97 -5.20 30.45 3.33
C PRO A 97 -6.00 29.28 2.79
N ASP A 98 -7.27 29.11 3.18
CA ASP A 98 -8.15 28.03 2.70
C ASP A 98 -7.89 27.79 1.22
N PRO A 99 -7.09 26.80 0.89
CA PRO A 99 -6.62 26.75 -0.45
C PRO A 99 -7.52 25.86 -1.25
N VAL A 100 -8.00 26.44 -2.23
CA VAL A 100 -8.15 25.68 -3.44
C VAL A 100 -9.20 24.57 -3.27
N PRO A 101 -10.45 24.94 -2.90
CA PRO A 101 -11.56 23.99 -2.91
C PRO A 101 -11.66 23.24 -4.26
N LEU A 102 -11.21 23.89 -5.35
CA LEU A 102 -11.29 23.36 -6.71
C LEU A 102 -10.27 22.23 -6.97
N LEU A 103 -9.07 22.28 -6.40
CA LEU A 103 -8.04 21.25 -6.61
C LEU A 103 -8.15 20.09 -5.61
N ILE A 104 -8.62 20.36 -4.39
CA ILE A 104 -8.72 19.35 -3.32
C ILE A 104 -10.13 18.73 -3.27
N GLY A 105 -11.17 19.45 -3.75
CA GLY A 105 -12.54 18.99 -3.77
C GLY A 105 -12.90 18.21 -5.05
N ASP A 106 -13.76 18.81 -5.88
CA ASP A 106 -14.36 18.13 -7.04
C ASP A 106 -13.35 17.80 -8.14
N GLY A 107 -12.32 18.64 -8.34
CA GLY A 107 -11.26 18.37 -9.30
C GLY A 107 -10.47 17.10 -8.94
N PHE A 108 -10.14 16.93 -7.67
CA PHE A 108 -9.45 15.72 -7.19
C PHE A 108 -10.33 14.46 -7.37
N ARG A 109 -11.64 14.55 -7.11
CA ARG A 109 -12.58 13.44 -7.33
C ARG A 109 -12.62 12.99 -8.78
N ILE A 110 -12.65 13.93 -9.73
CA ILE A 110 -12.63 13.62 -11.17
C ILE A 110 -11.32 12.92 -11.55
N VAL A 111 -10.19 13.45 -11.11
CA VAL A 111 -8.87 12.83 -11.35
C VAL A 111 -8.79 11.43 -10.74
N LEU A 112 -9.33 11.25 -9.54
CA LEU A 112 -9.38 9.95 -8.88
C LEU A 112 -10.29 8.97 -9.63
N MET A 113 -11.45 9.40 -10.14
CA MET A 113 -12.34 8.56 -10.95
C MET A 113 -11.68 8.09 -12.23
N VAL A 114 -11.02 9.00 -12.96
CA VAL A 114 -10.26 8.65 -14.17
C VAL A 114 -9.13 7.68 -13.83
N PHE A 115 -8.44 7.92 -12.72
CA PHE A 115 -7.37 7.05 -12.27
C PHE A 115 -7.88 5.66 -11.86
N LEU A 116 -8.99 5.57 -11.12
CA LEU A 116 -9.61 4.29 -10.75
C LEU A 116 -10.10 3.52 -11.99
N PHE A 117 -10.60 4.23 -13.01
CA PHE A 117 -10.96 3.61 -14.29
C PHE A 117 -9.74 3.01 -14.99
N ASP A 118 -8.65 3.76 -15.10
CA ASP A 118 -7.38 3.27 -15.65
C ASP A 118 -6.86 2.04 -14.90
N MET A 119 -6.90 2.10 -13.55
CA MET A 119 -6.54 0.97 -12.70
C MET A 119 -7.46 -0.24 -12.90
N GLY A 120 -8.75 -0.01 -13.11
CA GLY A 120 -9.70 -1.08 -13.43
C GLY A 120 -9.37 -1.80 -14.73
N MET A 121 -8.93 -1.07 -15.75
CA MET A 121 -8.45 -1.67 -17.01
C MET A 121 -7.18 -2.49 -16.79
N GLU A 122 -6.26 -2.03 -15.96
CA GLU A 122 -5.03 -2.75 -15.67
C GLU A 122 -5.31 -4.03 -14.84
N VAL A 123 -6.20 -3.94 -13.86
CA VAL A 123 -6.74 -5.11 -13.14
C VAL A 123 -7.33 -6.13 -14.10
N ALA A 124 -8.16 -5.70 -15.06
CA ALA A 124 -8.79 -6.59 -16.02
C ALA A 124 -7.78 -7.34 -16.91
N ARG A 125 -6.62 -6.73 -17.18
CA ARG A 125 -5.51 -7.38 -17.90
C ARG A 125 -4.75 -8.39 -17.06
N GLU A 126 -4.49 -8.07 -15.79
CA GLU A 126 -3.71 -8.90 -14.89
C GLU A 126 -4.53 -10.03 -14.23
N PHE A 127 -5.83 -9.86 -14.10
CA PHE A 127 -6.72 -10.83 -13.46
C PHE A 127 -6.66 -12.25 -14.08
N PRO A 128 -6.69 -12.42 -15.42
CA PRO A 128 -6.56 -13.75 -16.03
C PRO A 128 -5.20 -14.41 -15.75
N VAL A 129 -4.14 -13.59 -15.63
CA VAL A 129 -2.79 -14.07 -15.28
C VAL A 129 -2.77 -14.56 -13.83
N ALA A 130 -3.37 -13.78 -12.92
CA ALA A 130 -3.52 -14.15 -11.52
C ALA A 130 -4.29 -15.47 -11.33
N LEU A 131 -5.38 -15.66 -12.06
CA LEU A 131 -6.20 -16.88 -12.00
C LEU A 131 -5.45 -18.16 -12.43
N ARG A 132 -4.37 -18.03 -13.19
CA ARG A 132 -3.50 -19.18 -13.56
C ARG A 132 -2.55 -19.57 -12.43
N SER A 133 -2.47 -18.79 -11.37
CA SER A 133 -1.66 -19.09 -10.21
C SER A 133 -2.23 -20.28 -9.41
N SER A 134 -1.42 -20.88 -8.56
CA SER A 134 -1.89 -21.95 -7.70
C SER A 134 -2.98 -21.47 -6.74
N ARG A 135 -3.91 -22.37 -6.38
CA ARG A 135 -4.99 -22.06 -5.44
C ARG A 135 -4.48 -21.54 -4.09
N GLY A 136 -3.32 -22.05 -3.64
CA GLY A 136 -2.67 -21.57 -2.42
C GLY A 136 -2.23 -20.11 -2.50
N LEU A 137 -1.70 -19.67 -3.64
CA LEU A 137 -1.29 -18.29 -3.86
C LEU A 137 -2.49 -17.35 -3.98
N LEU A 138 -3.57 -17.80 -4.62
CA LEU A 138 -4.82 -17.04 -4.68
C LEU A 138 -5.44 -16.88 -3.28
N ALA A 139 -5.47 -17.95 -2.50
CA ALA A 139 -5.92 -17.87 -1.11
C ALA A 139 -5.05 -16.94 -0.28
N TYR A 140 -3.73 -17.01 -0.44
CA TYR A 140 -2.79 -16.11 0.22
C TYR A 140 -3.06 -14.63 -0.13
N ALA A 141 -3.32 -14.33 -1.41
CA ALA A 141 -3.58 -12.96 -1.88
C ALA A 141 -4.83 -12.32 -1.26
N VAL A 142 -5.74 -13.12 -0.68
CA VAL A 142 -6.95 -12.66 0.03
C VAL A 142 -6.78 -12.76 1.55
N VAL A 143 -6.26 -13.88 2.05
CA VAL A 143 -6.14 -14.14 3.50
C VAL A 143 -5.08 -13.25 4.15
N ALA A 144 -3.93 -13.04 3.49
CA ALA A 144 -2.87 -12.22 4.05
C ALA A 144 -3.29 -10.76 4.30
N PRO A 145 -3.96 -10.05 3.36
CA PRO A 145 -4.52 -8.73 3.62
C PRO A 145 -5.46 -8.68 4.83
N VAL A 146 -6.36 -9.65 4.95
CA VAL A 146 -7.31 -9.73 6.08
C VAL A 146 -6.57 -9.96 7.40
N ALA A 147 -5.57 -10.85 7.41
CA ALA A 147 -4.75 -11.09 8.60
C ALA A 147 -3.96 -9.84 9.02
N HIS A 148 -3.36 -9.13 8.05
CA HIS A 148 -2.66 -7.88 8.33
C HIS A 148 -3.61 -6.78 8.82
N ALA A 149 -4.81 -6.68 8.26
CA ALA A 149 -5.83 -5.77 8.77
C ALA A 149 -6.21 -6.09 10.21
N GLY A 150 -6.38 -7.38 10.55
CA GLY A 150 -6.63 -7.83 11.91
C GLY A 150 -5.51 -7.47 12.90
N LEU A 151 -4.25 -7.66 12.49
CA LEU A 151 -3.09 -7.23 13.28
C LEU A 151 -3.05 -5.71 13.46
N ALA A 152 -3.39 -4.95 12.41
CA ALA A 152 -3.46 -3.49 12.48
C ALA A 152 -4.57 -3.02 13.42
N LEU A 153 -5.73 -3.68 13.41
CA LEU A 153 -6.82 -3.42 14.36
C LEU A 153 -6.37 -3.68 15.80
N LEU A 154 -5.72 -4.81 16.05
CA LEU A 154 -5.17 -5.13 17.37
C LEU A 154 -4.17 -4.05 17.83
N LEU A 155 -3.29 -3.62 16.94
CA LEU A 155 -2.34 -2.54 17.23
C LEU A 155 -3.07 -1.22 17.52
N ALA A 156 -4.10 -0.89 16.75
CA ALA A 156 -4.93 0.29 16.95
C ALA A 156 -5.60 0.30 18.33
N LEU A 157 -6.12 -0.85 18.77
CA LEU A 157 -6.70 -1.01 20.10
C LEU A 157 -5.65 -0.85 21.22
N LEU A 158 -4.47 -1.44 21.04
CA LEU A 158 -3.38 -1.33 22.00
C LEU A 158 -2.85 0.11 22.15
N LEU A 159 -2.86 0.87 21.06
CA LEU A 159 -2.44 2.27 21.04
C LEU A 159 -3.56 3.25 21.44
N GLY A 160 -4.80 2.80 21.55
CA GLY A 160 -5.94 3.64 21.90
C GLY A 160 -6.28 4.68 20.82
N ILE A 161 -6.00 4.39 19.54
CA ILE A 161 -6.32 5.32 18.43
C ILE A 161 -7.81 5.21 18.05
N GLY A 162 -8.36 6.29 17.49
CA GLY A 162 -9.77 6.38 17.13
C GLY A 162 -10.18 5.47 15.97
N ALA A 163 -11.49 5.24 15.82
CA ALA A 163 -12.06 4.34 14.80
C ALA A 163 -11.63 4.69 13.37
N GLY A 164 -11.65 5.97 12.99
CA GLY A 164 -11.25 6.41 11.66
C GLY A 164 -9.79 6.12 11.34
N ASP A 165 -8.90 6.39 12.30
CA ASP A 165 -7.47 6.09 12.19
C ASP A 165 -7.21 4.59 12.14
N ALA A 166 -7.95 3.82 12.94
CA ALA A 166 -7.86 2.35 12.92
C ALA A 166 -8.27 1.77 11.56
N ILE A 167 -9.35 2.27 10.96
CA ILE A 167 -9.78 1.84 9.61
C ILE A 167 -8.69 2.14 8.59
N LEU A 168 -8.11 3.33 8.60
CA LEU A 168 -7.04 3.69 7.67
C LEU A 168 -5.79 2.85 7.89
N LEU A 169 -5.43 2.55 9.14
CA LEU A 169 -4.30 1.68 9.46
C LEU A 169 -4.53 0.23 8.97
N MET A 170 -5.75 -0.29 9.15
CA MET A 170 -6.16 -1.60 8.61
C MET A 170 -6.02 -1.63 7.09
N VAL A 171 -6.54 -0.60 6.40
CA VAL A 171 -6.47 -0.47 4.94
C VAL A 171 -5.03 -0.41 4.45
N LEU A 172 -4.19 0.39 5.10
CA LEU A 172 -2.77 0.48 4.77
C LEU A 172 -2.04 -0.85 4.94
N SER A 173 -2.29 -1.52 6.06
CA SER A 173 -1.65 -2.81 6.37
C SER A 173 -2.13 -3.96 5.46
N ALA A 174 -3.36 -3.89 4.98
CA ALA A 174 -3.93 -4.84 4.03
C ALA A 174 -3.53 -4.57 2.57
N SER A 175 -3.00 -3.38 2.27
CA SER A 175 -2.66 -2.99 0.90
C SER A 175 -1.38 -3.68 0.43
N ALA A 176 -1.41 -4.20 -0.81
CA ALA A 176 -0.24 -4.75 -1.46
C ALA A 176 0.35 -3.72 -2.44
N SER A 177 1.66 -3.51 -2.39
CA SER A 177 2.36 -2.70 -3.38
C SER A 177 2.57 -3.52 -4.64
N TYR A 178 2.00 -3.07 -5.76
CA TYR A 178 2.21 -3.69 -7.08
C TYR A 178 3.21 -2.92 -7.95
N ILE A 179 3.83 -1.89 -7.41
CA ILE A 179 4.77 -1.06 -8.16
C ILE A 179 6.14 -0.96 -7.48
N VAL A 180 6.22 -0.65 -6.19
CA VAL A 180 7.51 -0.53 -5.47
C VAL A 180 8.12 -1.90 -5.24
N VAL A 181 7.37 -2.80 -4.62
CA VAL A 181 7.83 -4.15 -4.35
C VAL A 181 8.25 -4.88 -5.63
N PRO A 182 7.47 -4.86 -6.74
CA PRO A 182 7.94 -5.42 -8.00
C PRO A 182 9.22 -4.81 -8.55
N ALA A 183 9.40 -3.51 -8.47
CA ALA A 183 10.63 -2.87 -8.95
C ALA A 183 11.85 -3.34 -8.16
N VAL A 184 11.70 -3.44 -6.82
CA VAL A 184 12.76 -3.96 -5.94
C VAL A 184 12.98 -5.46 -6.16
N LEU A 185 11.89 -6.26 -6.27
CA LEU A 185 11.98 -7.70 -6.44
C LEU A 185 12.65 -8.11 -7.76
N ARG A 186 12.47 -7.36 -8.84
CA ARG A 186 13.18 -7.60 -10.12
C ARG A 186 14.69 -7.65 -9.94
N HIS A 187 15.24 -6.85 -9.04
CA HIS A 187 16.66 -6.79 -8.76
C HIS A 187 17.05 -7.69 -7.58
N ALA A 188 16.19 -7.78 -6.58
CA ALA A 188 16.46 -8.55 -5.37
C ALA A 188 16.22 -10.06 -5.55
N ILE A 189 15.22 -10.46 -6.33
CA ILE A 189 14.89 -11.87 -6.62
C ILE A 189 14.56 -12.02 -8.12
N PRO A 190 15.57 -11.99 -9.00
CA PRO A 190 15.36 -12.12 -10.44
C PRO A 190 14.71 -13.45 -10.84
N GLU A 191 14.75 -14.46 -9.97
CA GLU A 191 14.11 -15.77 -10.16
C GLU A 191 12.57 -15.72 -9.99
N ALA A 192 12.05 -14.70 -9.29
CA ALA A 192 10.61 -14.55 -9.10
C ALA A 192 9.95 -14.02 -10.37
N SER A 193 8.89 -14.69 -10.84
CA SER A 193 8.14 -14.25 -12.01
C SER A 193 7.41 -12.93 -11.74
N PRO A 194 7.68 -11.84 -12.48
CA PRO A 194 6.95 -10.58 -12.36
C PRO A 194 5.45 -10.75 -12.57
N ALA A 195 5.04 -11.58 -13.52
CA ALA A 195 3.63 -11.85 -13.80
C ALA A 195 2.89 -12.44 -12.58
N LEU A 196 3.60 -13.21 -11.73
CA LEU A 196 2.99 -13.82 -10.56
C LEU A 196 2.71 -12.78 -9.47
N TYR A 197 3.71 -11.98 -9.06
CA TYR A 197 3.52 -11.06 -7.95
C TYR A 197 2.74 -9.80 -8.35
N VAL A 198 2.87 -9.32 -9.58
CA VAL A 198 2.02 -8.23 -10.12
C VAL A 198 0.59 -8.74 -10.31
N GLY A 199 0.41 -9.90 -10.93
CA GLY A 199 -0.91 -10.50 -11.13
C GLY A 199 -1.65 -10.72 -9.80
N LEU A 200 -1.00 -11.23 -8.76
CA LEU A 200 -1.64 -11.45 -7.46
C LEU A 200 -1.93 -10.12 -6.73
N SER A 201 -0.99 -9.19 -6.70
CA SER A 201 -1.19 -7.93 -5.98
C SER A 201 -2.19 -7.01 -6.67
N LEU A 202 -2.08 -6.83 -7.99
CA LEU A 202 -2.95 -5.96 -8.77
C LEU A 202 -4.25 -6.66 -9.20
N GLY A 203 -4.16 -7.95 -9.60
CA GLY A 203 -5.33 -8.68 -10.11
C GLY A 203 -6.23 -9.23 -9.01
N VAL A 204 -5.73 -9.48 -7.79
CA VAL A 204 -6.51 -10.10 -6.70
C VAL A 204 -6.58 -9.20 -5.48
N THR A 205 -5.44 -8.89 -4.85
CA THR A 205 -5.41 -8.17 -3.56
C THR A 205 -5.98 -6.74 -3.69
N PHE A 206 -5.62 -6.01 -4.73
CA PHE A 206 -6.08 -4.64 -4.92
C PHE A 206 -7.60 -4.56 -5.13
N PRO A 207 -8.22 -5.28 -6.11
CA PRO A 207 -9.66 -5.25 -6.28
C PRO A 207 -10.41 -5.81 -5.06
N PHE A 208 -9.88 -6.84 -4.39
CA PHE A 208 -10.45 -7.33 -3.14
C PHE A 208 -10.51 -6.21 -2.09
N ASN A 209 -9.43 -5.48 -1.87
CA ASN A 209 -9.41 -4.39 -0.87
C ASN A 209 -10.36 -3.25 -1.24
N ILE A 210 -10.41 -2.84 -2.51
CA ILE A 210 -11.30 -1.75 -2.95
C ILE A 210 -12.77 -2.14 -2.86
N LEU A 211 -13.14 -3.34 -3.31
CA LEU A 211 -14.53 -3.75 -3.44
C LEU A 211 -15.11 -4.32 -2.14
N ILE A 212 -14.29 -5.02 -1.37
CA ILE A 212 -14.72 -5.77 -0.18
C ILE A 212 -13.99 -5.29 1.07
N GLY A 213 -12.67 -5.23 1.03
CA GLY A 213 -11.82 -5.02 2.20
C GLY A 213 -12.16 -3.75 2.96
N ILE A 214 -12.22 -2.60 2.30
CA ILE A 214 -12.54 -1.31 2.93
C ILE A 214 -13.89 -1.37 3.67
N HIS A 215 -14.88 -2.05 3.07
CA HIS A 215 -16.22 -2.18 3.68
C HIS A 215 -16.20 -3.06 4.92
N VAL A 216 -15.51 -4.20 4.83
CA VAL A 216 -15.35 -5.14 5.95
C VAL A 216 -14.58 -4.50 7.08
N TYR A 217 -13.46 -3.83 6.79
CA TYR A 217 -12.63 -3.17 7.81
C TYR A 217 -13.40 -2.05 8.52
N ALA A 218 -14.17 -1.25 7.79
CA ALA A 218 -15.04 -0.23 8.37
C ALA A 218 -16.15 -0.83 9.26
N ALA A 219 -16.78 -1.93 8.81
CA ALA A 219 -17.82 -2.61 9.60
C ALA A 219 -17.25 -3.23 10.88
N VAL A 220 -16.08 -3.89 10.80
CA VAL A 220 -15.41 -4.47 11.97
C VAL A 220 -14.99 -3.38 12.95
N ALA A 221 -14.43 -2.27 12.48
CA ALA A 221 -14.07 -1.15 13.33
C ALA A 221 -15.31 -0.54 14.00
N ALA A 222 -16.43 -0.38 13.29
CA ALA A 222 -17.68 0.11 13.87
C ALA A 222 -18.20 -0.79 15.00
N ILE A 223 -18.01 -2.11 14.92
CA ILE A 223 -18.40 -3.04 16.00
C ILE A 223 -17.46 -2.93 17.21
N VAL A 224 -16.18 -2.69 16.97
CA VAL A 224 -15.15 -2.70 18.02
C VAL A 224 -15.06 -1.37 18.76
N PHE A 225 -15.30 -0.24 18.09
CA PHE A 225 -15.19 1.11 18.64
C PHE A 225 -16.54 1.79 18.94
N GLY A 226 -17.66 1.22 18.46
CA GLY A 226 -19.01 1.71 18.69
C GLY A 226 -19.62 1.14 19.91
#